data_44c771ea3bb405cd6d6698379f1d62c4
#
_entry.id   44c771ea3bb405cd6d6698379f1d62c4
#
_cell.length_a   1.000
_cell.length_b   1.000
_cell.length_c   1.000
_cell.angle_alpha   90.00
_cell.angle_beta   90.00
_cell.angle_gamma   90.00
#
_symmetry.space_group_name_H-M   'P 1'
#
loop_
_entity.id
_entity.type
_entity.pdbx_description
1 polymer ?
#
loop_
_entity_poly.entity_id
_entity_poly.type
_entity_poly.pdbx_seq_one_letter_code
_entity_poly.pdbx_strand_id
1 'polypeptide(L)'
;MLGAHSLYTDFSYVFNEINMASNSRARSKKIAICMGSQSDWHTMQNAAKMLDDLEAAYEVKIISAHRTPARLTAFTKTAHDLGFAVIIAGAGGAAHLPGMMAANTHLPVLGVPIESAALKGMDSLLSIVQMPAGVPVGTLAIGQAGAKNAALLALQILALSDPQLASKIEEWRATQTANVAETPE
;
A
#
# COMPACT_ATOMS: atom_id res chain seq x y z
N MET A 1 27.67 47.64 40.09
CA MET A 1 28.12 46.44 39.37
C MET A 1 26.92 45.52 39.22
N LEU A 2 26.27 45.56 38.09
CA LEU A 2 25.13 44.68 37.79
C LEU A 2 25.63 43.55 36.88
N GLY A 3 25.52 42.33 37.38
CA GLY A 3 25.95 41.11 36.65
C GLY A 3 25.02 40.80 35.48
N ALA A 4 25.63 40.62 34.31
CA ALA A 4 24.94 40.10 33.13
C ALA A 4 24.71 38.62 33.30
N HIS A 5 23.47 38.20 33.54
CA HIS A 5 23.10 36.77 33.40
C HIS A 5 22.98 36.42 31.91
N SER A 6 23.85 35.52 31.51
CA SER A 6 23.91 34.91 30.17
C SER A 6 22.63 34.14 29.89
N LEU A 7 21.86 34.60 28.90
CA LEU A 7 20.78 33.88 28.26
C LEU A 7 21.35 32.99 27.14
N TYR A 8 22.21 32.03 27.48
CA TYR A 8 22.50 30.92 26.58
C TYR A 8 21.44 29.84 26.79
N THR A 9 20.33 29.99 26.13
CA THR A 9 19.37 28.88 25.93
C THR A 9 20.12 27.82 25.16
N ASP A 10 20.26 26.65 25.77
CA ASP A 10 21.00 25.52 25.23
C ASP A 10 20.35 25.01 23.96
N PHE A 11 20.85 25.48 22.83
CA PHE A 11 20.43 25.09 21.48
C PHE A 11 20.51 23.57 21.26
N SER A 12 21.35 22.86 22.02
CA SER A 12 21.48 21.41 21.98
C SER A 12 20.24 20.70 22.52
N TYR A 13 19.56 21.29 23.47
CA TYR A 13 18.33 20.73 24.04
C TYR A 13 17.15 20.83 23.05
N VAL A 14 17.01 21.97 22.39
CA VAL A 14 15.97 22.20 21.34
C VAL A 14 16.22 21.32 20.12
N PHE A 15 17.49 21.13 19.71
CA PHE A 15 17.84 20.22 18.62
C PHE A 15 17.58 18.75 18.96
N ASN A 16 17.81 18.32 20.20
CA ASN A 16 17.49 16.96 20.65
C ASN A 16 15.98 16.73 20.78
N GLU A 17 15.20 17.68 21.24
CA GLU A 17 13.73 17.57 21.27
C GLU A 17 13.13 17.54 19.87
N ILE A 18 13.65 18.34 18.92
CA ILE A 18 13.22 18.29 17.51
C ILE A 18 13.60 16.97 16.86
N ASN A 19 14.79 16.43 17.13
CA ASN A 19 15.20 15.12 16.64
C ASN A 19 14.45 13.95 17.32
N MET A 20 14.14 14.03 18.60
CA MET A 20 13.29 13.03 19.28
C MET A 20 11.84 13.12 18.81
N ALA A 21 11.30 14.30 18.57
CA ALA A 21 9.96 14.49 18.01
C ALA A 21 9.87 14.04 16.55
N SER A 22 10.92 14.20 15.74
CA SER A 22 11.00 13.67 14.38
C SER A 22 11.17 12.14 14.37
N ASN A 23 11.92 11.56 15.32
CA ASN A 23 12.13 10.12 15.44
C ASN A 23 10.92 9.39 16.07
N SER A 24 10.10 10.05 16.88
CA SER A 24 8.84 9.47 17.39
C SER A 24 7.71 9.45 16.33
N ARG A 25 7.87 10.13 15.20
CA ARG A 25 6.93 10.14 14.07
C ARG A 25 7.25 9.17 12.95
N ALA A 26 8.35 8.44 13.00
CA ALA A 26 8.58 7.31 12.10
C ALA A 26 7.78 6.07 12.58
N ARG A 27 6.45 6.17 12.70
CA ARG A 27 5.60 4.97 12.64
C ARG A 27 5.90 4.30 11.32
N SER A 28 6.39 3.07 11.34
CA SER A 28 6.64 2.30 10.14
C SER A 28 5.37 2.36 9.28
N LYS A 29 5.51 2.95 8.09
CA LYS A 29 4.39 3.09 7.16
C LYS A 29 3.96 1.68 6.75
N LYS A 30 2.70 1.31 6.98
CA LYS A 30 2.17 -0.01 6.64
C LYS A 30 1.24 0.03 5.43
N ILE A 31 1.07 -1.12 4.81
CA ILE A 31 0.22 -1.32 3.65
C ILE A 31 -1.06 -2.03 4.08
N ALA A 32 -2.21 -1.57 3.61
CA ALA A 32 -3.47 -2.30 3.78
C ALA A 32 -3.72 -3.20 2.58
N ILE A 33 -3.98 -4.49 2.82
CA ILE A 33 -4.51 -5.41 1.81
C ILE A 33 -6.00 -5.59 2.10
N CYS A 34 -6.86 -5.06 1.23
CA CYS A 34 -8.29 -5.10 1.37
C CYS A 34 -8.92 -5.97 0.27
N MET A 35 -9.97 -6.72 0.62
CA MET A 35 -10.71 -7.55 -0.34
C MET A 35 -12.19 -7.62 0.01
N GLY A 36 -13.04 -7.88 -0.99
CA GLY A 36 -14.50 -7.89 -0.83
C GLY A 36 -15.05 -9.14 -0.14
N SER A 37 -14.28 -10.23 -0.19
CA SER A 37 -14.71 -11.55 0.29
C SER A 37 -13.51 -12.41 0.70
N GLN A 38 -13.76 -13.42 1.53
CA GLN A 38 -12.76 -14.45 1.85
C GLN A 38 -12.30 -15.23 0.61
N SER A 39 -13.17 -15.39 -0.39
CA SER A 39 -12.83 -16.07 -1.66
C SER A 39 -11.69 -15.37 -2.42
N ASP A 40 -11.53 -14.06 -2.25
CA ASP A 40 -10.52 -13.26 -2.94
C ASP A 40 -9.11 -13.50 -2.36
N TRP A 41 -9.04 -14.10 -1.15
CA TRP A 41 -7.77 -14.37 -0.47
C TRP A 41 -6.85 -15.27 -1.29
N HIS A 42 -7.39 -16.23 -2.04
CA HIS A 42 -6.59 -17.07 -2.93
C HIS A 42 -5.70 -16.24 -3.89
N THR A 43 -6.19 -15.14 -4.36
CA THR A 43 -5.41 -14.19 -5.19
C THR A 43 -4.59 -13.24 -4.31
N MET A 44 -5.22 -12.61 -3.32
CA MET A 44 -4.61 -11.51 -2.55
C MET A 44 -3.49 -11.95 -1.60
N GLN A 45 -3.43 -13.22 -1.19
CA GLN A 45 -2.31 -13.76 -0.43
C GLN A 45 -0.96 -13.60 -1.15
N ASN A 46 -0.96 -13.50 -2.49
CA ASN A 46 0.25 -13.26 -3.26
C ASN A 46 0.82 -11.84 -3.03
N ALA A 47 -0.02 -10.86 -2.71
CA ALA A 47 0.44 -9.55 -2.27
C ALA A 47 1.06 -9.64 -0.87
N ALA A 48 0.40 -10.34 0.07
CA ALA A 48 0.93 -10.57 1.42
C ALA A 48 2.31 -11.23 1.37
N LYS A 49 2.43 -12.32 0.59
CA LYS A 49 3.70 -13.04 0.43
C LYS A 49 4.83 -12.14 -0.11
N MET A 50 4.53 -11.28 -1.09
CA MET A 50 5.53 -10.33 -1.61
C MET A 50 5.96 -9.31 -0.54
N LEU A 51 5.03 -8.87 0.33
CA LEU A 51 5.35 -7.97 1.44
C LEU A 51 6.15 -8.67 2.54
N ASP A 52 5.88 -9.95 2.81
CA ASP A 52 6.67 -10.79 3.72
C ASP A 52 8.09 -10.98 3.19
N ASP A 53 8.26 -11.30 1.90
CA ASP A 53 9.57 -11.51 1.25
C ASP A 53 10.47 -10.24 1.35
N LEU A 54 9.89 -9.04 1.42
CA LEU A 54 10.59 -7.76 1.55
C LEU A 54 10.46 -7.14 2.95
N GLU A 55 9.97 -7.91 3.93
CA GLU A 55 9.86 -7.55 5.36
C GLU A 55 9.08 -6.25 5.62
N ALA A 56 8.04 -6.01 4.82
CA ALA A 56 7.22 -4.82 4.95
C ALA A 56 6.00 -5.03 5.85
N ALA A 57 5.67 -4.03 6.65
CA ALA A 57 4.50 -4.10 7.53
C ALA A 57 3.19 -3.95 6.75
N TYR A 58 2.24 -4.85 6.98
CA TYR A 58 0.91 -4.79 6.38
C TYR A 58 -0.18 -5.31 7.31
N GLU A 59 -1.43 -5.02 6.99
CA GLU A 59 -2.62 -5.63 7.58
C GLU A 59 -3.59 -6.08 6.50
N VAL A 60 -4.23 -7.22 6.73
CA VAL A 60 -5.26 -7.78 5.82
C VAL A 60 -6.65 -7.50 6.36
N LYS A 61 -7.56 -7.05 5.50
CA LYS A 61 -8.95 -6.72 5.87
C LYS A 61 -9.95 -7.21 4.84
N ILE A 62 -11.05 -7.80 5.31
CA ILE A 62 -12.21 -8.08 4.48
C ILE A 62 -13.19 -6.92 4.62
N ILE A 63 -13.38 -6.19 3.53
CA ILE A 63 -14.25 -5.02 3.43
C ILE A 63 -15.02 -5.13 2.11
N SER A 64 -16.30 -5.47 2.19
CA SER A 64 -17.14 -5.53 0.99
C SER A 64 -17.75 -4.15 0.70
N ALA A 65 -17.50 -3.62 -0.50
CA ALA A 65 -18.06 -2.34 -0.90
C ALA A 65 -19.61 -2.34 -0.83
N HIS A 66 -20.24 -3.43 -1.24
CA HIS A 66 -21.70 -3.54 -1.33
C HIS A 66 -22.36 -4.04 -0.04
N ARG A 67 -21.67 -4.94 0.71
CA ARG A 67 -22.27 -5.61 1.89
C ARG A 67 -21.86 -4.95 3.22
N THR A 68 -20.76 -4.21 3.23
CA THR A 68 -20.27 -3.52 4.43
C THR A 68 -19.83 -2.06 4.13
N PRO A 69 -20.71 -1.23 3.52
CA PRO A 69 -20.35 0.13 3.10
C PRO A 69 -19.91 1.02 4.28
N ALA A 70 -20.55 0.87 5.44
CA ALA A 70 -20.15 1.60 6.65
C ALA A 70 -18.73 1.25 7.11
N ARG A 71 -18.33 -0.05 7.04
CA ARG A 71 -16.96 -0.50 7.34
C ARG A 71 -15.96 0.10 6.36
N LEU A 72 -16.29 0.16 5.07
CA LEU A 72 -15.47 0.79 4.05
C LEU A 72 -15.20 2.26 4.42
N THR A 73 -16.26 3.02 4.64
CA THR A 73 -16.16 4.45 4.96
C THR A 73 -15.38 4.70 6.26
N ALA A 74 -15.65 3.92 7.31
CA ALA A 74 -14.93 4.04 8.56
C ALA A 74 -13.42 3.77 8.40
N PHE A 75 -13.07 2.69 7.69
CA PHE A 75 -11.67 2.34 7.44
C PHE A 75 -10.96 3.41 6.62
N THR A 76 -11.50 3.81 5.47
CA THR A 76 -10.83 4.74 4.55
C THR A 76 -10.60 6.11 5.16
N LYS A 77 -11.53 6.60 6.00
CA LYS A 77 -11.39 7.88 6.71
C LYS A 77 -10.30 7.86 7.78
N THR A 78 -10.03 6.72 8.40
CA THR A 78 -9.06 6.60 9.49
C THR A 78 -7.74 5.92 9.08
N ALA A 79 -7.65 5.39 7.86
CA ALA A 79 -6.50 4.60 7.40
C ALA A 79 -5.17 5.35 7.55
N HIS A 80 -5.11 6.61 7.16
CA HIS A 80 -3.90 7.44 7.33
C HIS A 80 -3.50 7.59 8.80
N ASP A 81 -4.45 7.89 9.67
CA ASP A 81 -4.19 8.09 11.11
C ASP A 81 -3.77 6.80 11.81
N LEU A 82 -4.21 5.64 11.27
CA LEU A 82 -3.78 4.32 11.70
C LEU A 82 -2.40 3.92 11.16
N GLY A 83 -1.73 4.79 10.39
CA GLY A 83 -0.37 4.59 9.87
C GLY A 83 -0.29 3.86 8.53
N PHE A 84 -1.41 3.67 7.84
CA PHE A 84 -1.36 3.17 6.46
C PHE A 84 -0.90 4.25 5.49
N ALA A 85 -0.08 3.87 4.52
CA ALA A 85 0.44 4.75 3.47
C ALA A 85 -0.08 4.40 2.07
N VAL A 86 -0.44 3.13 1.84
CA VAL A 86 -0.98 2.63 0.58
C VAL A 86 -2.06 1.59 0.88
N ILE A 87 -3.09 1.56 0.06
CA ILE A 87 -4.14 0.53 0.10
C ILE A 87 -4.07 -0.30 -1.18
N ILE A 88 -3.93 -1.62 -1.04
CA ILE A 88 -4.10 -2.59 -2.12
C ILE A 88 -5.51 -3.15 -1.98
N ALA A 89 -6.33 -3.02 -3.01
CA ALA A 89 -7.73 -3.43 -2.97
C ALA A 89 -8.04 -4.43 -4.08
N GLY A 90 -8.36 -5.68 -3.72
CA GLY A 90 -8.77 -6.74 -4.63
C GLY A 90 -10.28 -6.88 -4.72
N ALA A 91 -10.81 -6.97 -5.93
CA ALA A 91 -12.24 -7.17 -6.15
C ALA A 91 -12.54 -7.90 -7.46
N GLY A 92 -13.60 -8.72 -7.46
CA GLY A 92 -14.07 -9.50 -8.61
C GLY A 92 -15.46 -9.14 -9.07
N GLY A 93 -15.77 -9.40 -10.35
CA GLY A 93 -17.04 -9.09 -10.97
C GLY A 93 -17.31 -7.59 -11.06
N ALA A 94 -18.40 -7.10 -10.44
CA ALA A 94 -18.63 -5.67 -10.22
C ALA A 94 -17.64 -5.14 -9.17
N ALA A 95 -16.39 -4.98 -9.56
CA ALA A 95 -15.23 -4.75 -8.72
C ALA A 95 -15.13 -3.29 -8.24
N HIS A 96 -16.13 -2.81 -7.53
CA HIS A 96 -16.26 -1.40 -7.13
C HIS A 96 -15.35 -1.02 -5.93
N LEU A 97 -14.83 -2.01 -5.19
CA LEU A 97 -14.10 -1.77 -3.94
C LEU A 97 -12.93 -0.78 -4.10
N PRO A 98 -12.02 -0.92 -5.09
CA PRO A 98 -10.89 -0.01 -5.22
C PRO A 98 -11.33 1.43 -5.48
N GLY A 99 -12.27 1.65 -6.40
CA GLY A 99 -12.80 2.98 -6.71
C GLY A 99 -13.53 3.62 -5.54
N MET A 100 -14.34 2.85 -4.81
CA MET A 100 -15.02 3.34 -3.62
C MET A 100 -14.06 3.67 -2.48
N MET A 101 -12.95 2.93 -2.33
CA MET A 101 -11.90 3.29 -1.39
C MET A 101 -11.20 4.58 -1.82
N ALA A 102 -10.78 4.69 -3.08
CA ALA A 102 -10.09 5.87 -3.61
C ALA A 102 -10.92 7.15 -3.49
N ALA A 103 -12.24 7.05 -3.61
CA ALA A 103 -13.15 8.19 -3.43
C ALA A 103 -13.26 8.68 -1.95
N ASN A 104 -12.80 7.88 -0.98
CA ASN A 104 -12.96 8.17 0.45
C ASN A 104 -11.64 8.39 1.19
N THR A 105 -10.50 8.38 0.50
CA THR A 105 -9.18 8.60 1.11
C THR A 105 -8.26 9.38 0.16
N HIS A 106 -7.26 10.04 0.72
CA HIS A 106 -6.16 10.65 -0.05
C HIS A 106 -4.97 9.69 -0.25
N LEU A 107 -5.02 8.50 0.37
CA LEU A 107 -3.95 7.51 0.20
C LEU A 107 -3.99 6.92 -1.21
N PRO A 108 -2.82 6.58 -1.80
CA PRO A 108 -2.77 5.81 -3.03
C PRO A 108 -3.54 4.49 -2.91
N VAL A 109 -4.40 4.21 -3.90
CA VAL A 109 -5.15 2.95 -3.98
C VAL A 109 -4.70 2.18 -5.22
N LEU A 110 -4.28 0.93 -5.01
CA LEU A 110 -3.85 -0.01 -6.05
C LEU A 110 -4.91 -1.09 -6.21
N GLY A 111 -5.54 -1.13 -7.37
CA GLY A 111 -6.62 -2.06 -7.68
C GLY A 111 -6.11 -3.36 -8.30
N VAL A 112 -6.54 -4.48 -7.74
CA VAL A 112 -6.25 -5.82 -8.26
C VAL A 112 -7.54 -6.45 -8.76
N PRO A 113 -7.72 -6.60 -10.09
CA PRO A 113 -8.84 -7.33 -10.65
C PRO A 113 -8.74 -8.81 -10.29
N ILE A 114 -9.75 -9.33 -9.60
CA ILE A 114 -9.85 -10.77 -9.30
C ILE A 114 -10.49 -11.50 -10.47
N GLU A 115 -9.94 -12.64 -10.83
CA GLU A 115 -10.50 -13.47 -11.90
C GLU A 115 -11.93 -13.93 -11.53
N SER A 116 -12.87 -13.68 -12.45
CA SER A 116 -14.26 -14.13 -12.34
C SER A 116 -14.52 -15.36 -13.21
N ALA A 117 -15.47 -16.20 -12.83
CA ALA A 117 -15.81 -17.40 -13.61
C ALA A 117 -16.41 -17.03 -14.97
N ALA A 118 -17.25 -16.00 -15.04
CA ALA A 118 -18.02 -15.63 -16.24
C ALA A 118 -17.14 -14.99 -17.33
N LEU A 119 -16.32 -14.00 -16.97
CA LEU A 119 -15.54 -13.19 -17.94
C LEU A 119 -14.04 -13.22 -17.70
N LYS A 120 -13.55 -14.20 -16.94
CA LYS A 120 -12.12 -14.42 -16.68
C LYS A 120 -11.40 -13.17 -16.11
N GLY A 121 -12.14 -12.35 -15.37
CA GLY A 121 -11.62 -11.12 -14.76
C GLY A 121 -11.68 -9.88 -15.64
N MET A 122 -12.16 -9.97 -16.87
CA MET A 122 -12.33 -8.79 -17.73
C MET A 122 -13.39 -7.82 -17.16
N ASP A 123 -14.48 -8.34 -16.62
CA ASP A 123 -15.48 -7.59 -15.86
C ASP A 123 -14.87 -6.87 -14.66
N SER A 124 -14.01 -7.55 -13.89
CA SER A 124 -13.29 -6.97 -12.77
C SER A 124 -12.35 -5.85 -13.22
N LEU A 125 -11.55 -6.10 -14.27
CA LEU A 125 -10.63 -5.11 -14.82
C LEU A 125 -11.37 -3.86 -15.30
N LEU A 126 -12.41 -4.01 -16.12
CA LEU A 126 -13.18 -2.89 -16.67
C LEU A 126 -13.94 -2.12 -15.59
N SER A 127 -14.36 -2.79 -14.51
CA SER A 127 -14.98 -2.14 -13.35
C SER A 127 -14.02 -1.26 -12.55
N ILE A 128 -12.69 -1.52 -12.63
CA ILE A 128 -11.67 -0.79 -11.86
C ILE A 128 -10.99 0.29 -12.69
N VAL A 129 -10.63 0.00 -13.95
CA VAL A 129 -9.67 0.80 -14.72
C VAL A 129 -10.24 2.14 -15.20
N GLN A 130 -11.55 2.22 -15.50
CA GLN A 130 -12.18 3.42 -16.08
C GLN A 130 -12.66 4.40 -14.99
N MET A 131 -11.75 4.82 -14.12
CA MET A 131 -12.06 5.80 -13.08
C MET A 131 -12.29 7.21 -13.66
N PRO A 132 -13.23 7.99 -13.07
CA PRO A 132 -13.43 9.38 -13.48
C PRO A 132 -12.22 10.24 -13.08
N ALA A 133 -12.04 11.35 -13.81
CA ALA A 133 -11.01 12.34 -13.50
C ALA A 133 -11.17 12.83 -12.04
N GLY A 134 -10.07 12.89 -11.30
CA GLY A 134 -10.03 13.32 -9.90
C GLY A 134 -10.07 12.17 -8.87
N VAL A 135 -10.38 10.94 -9.27
CA VAL A 135 -10.38 9.77 -8.36
C VAL A 135 -9.52 8.64 -8.98
N PRO A 136 -8.20 8.71 -8.86
CA PRO A 136 -7.32 7.72 -9.49
C PRO A 136 -7.27 6.41 -8.73
N VAL A 137 -7.20 5.29 -9.48
CA VAL A 137 -6.83 3.96 -8.98
C VAL A 137 -5.72 3.41 -9.86
N GLY A 138 -4.59 3.05 -9.27
CA GLY A 138 -3.50 2.36 -9.97
C GLY A 138 -3.89 0.91 -10.24
N THR A 139 -4.46 0.63 -11.41
CA THR A 139 -4.99 -0.70 -11.74
C THR A 139 -3.88 -1.63 -12.24
N LEU A 140 -3.75 -2.81 -11.62
CA LEU A 140 -2.75 -3.82 -11.94
C LEU A 140 -3.33 -4.93 -12.82
N ALA A 141 -2.51 -5.94 -13.11
CA ALA A 141 -2.93 -7.11 -13.88
C ALA A 141 -4.00 -7.94 -13.16
N ILE A 142 -4.74 -8.75 -13.92
CA ILE A 142 -5.74 -9.67 -13.39
C ILE A 142 -5.04 -10.79 -12.60
N GLY A 143 -5.59 -11.14 -11.44
CA GLY A 143 -5.21 -12.32 -10.67
C GLY A 143 -3.90 -12.18 -9.90
N GLN A 144 -3.19 -13.29 -9.74
CA GLN A 144 -2.03 -13.41 -8.86
C GLN A 144 -0.88 -12.47 -9.24
N ALA A 145 -0.61 -12.31 -10.54
CA ALA A 145 0.42 -11.39 -11.02
C ALA A 145 0.11 -9.94 -10.63
N GLY A 146 -1.17 -9.54 -10.75
CA GLY A 146 -1.63 -8.22 -10.31
C GLY A 146 -1.46 -8.01 -8.81
N ALA A 147 -1.76 -9.02 -7.99
CA ALA A 147 -1.59 -8.95 -6.55
C ALA A 147 -0.11 -8.76 -6.16
N LYS A 148 0.82 -9.52 -6.76
CA LYS A 148 2.27 -9.37 -6.55
C LYS A 148 2.76 -7.98 -6.98
N ASN A 149 2.35 -7.53 -8.17
CA ASN A 149 2.75 -6.24 -8.71
C ASN A 149 2.17 -5.07 -7.90
N ALA A 150 0.96 -5.21 -7.33
CA ALA A 150 0.40 -4.23 -6.43
C ALA A 150 1.24 -4.06 -5.16
N ALA A 151 1.69 -5.17 -4.57
CA ALA A 151 2.57 -5.14 -3.42
C ALA A 151 3.91 -4.49 -3.77
N LEU A 152 4.53 -4.88 -4.87
CA LEU A 152 5.79 -4.31 -5.32
C LEU A 152 5.68 -2.81 -5.61
N LEU A 153 4.62 -2.36 -6.27
CA LEU A 153 4.37 -0.94 -6.52
C LEU A 153 4.13 -0.16 -5.22
N ALA A 154 3.39 -0.74 -4.26
CA ALA A 154 3.22 -0.15 -2.95
C ALA A 154 4.56 0.02 -2.22
N LEU A 155 5.44 -0.98 -2.27
CA LEU A 155 6.80 -0.91 -1.72
C LEU A 155 7.64 0.17 -2.42
N GLN A 156 7.55 0.29 -3.75
CA GLN A 156 8.24 1.33 -4.52
C GLN A 156 7.77 2.74 -4.11
N ILE A 157 6.47 2.92 -3.85
CA ILE A 157 5.94 4.20 -3.33
C ILE A 157 6.54 4.51 -1.95
N LEU A 158 6.64 3.52 -1.05
CA LEU A 158 7.26 3.72 0.26
C LEU A 158 8.77 4.00 0.16
N ALA A 159 9.45 3.33 -0.76
CA ALA A 159 10.88 3.44 -1.01
C ALA A 159 11.32 4.85 -1.47
N LEU A 160 10.39 5.67 -1.99
CA LEU A 160 10.69 7.08 -2.30
C LEU A 160 11.17 7.88 -1.08
N SER A 161 10.85 7.43 0.12
CA SER A 161 11.25 8.06 1.38
C SER A 161 11.98 7.09 2.33
N ASP A 162 12.34 5.90 1.84
CA ASP A 162 13.03 4.85 2.61
C ASP A 162 14.15 4.22 1.77
N PRO A 163 15.40 4.72 1.88
CA PRO A 163 16.54 4.20 1.13
C PRO A 163 16.86 2.72 1.43
N GLN A 164 16.58 2.23 2.64
CA GLN A 164 16.83 0.83 2.99
C GLN A 164 15.86 -0.09 2.24
N LEU A 165 14.59 0.30 2.17
CA LEU A 165 13.60 -0.42 1.38
C LEU A 165 13.93 -0.35 -0.13
N ALA A 166 14.43 0.78 -0.63
CA ALA A 166 14.87 0.91 -2.01
C ALA A 166 15.97 -0.11 -2.35
N SER A 167 17.00 -0.24 -1.50
CA SER A 167 18.08 -1.23 -1.69
C SER A 167 17.54 -2.67 -1.68
N LYS A 168 16.62 -3.02 -0.78
CA LYS A 168 15.99 -4.35 -0.76
C LYS A 168 15.25 -4.67 -2.06
N ILE A 169 14.55 -3.69 -2.63
CA ILE A 169 13.84 -3.85 -3.91
C ILE A 169 14.84 -4.07 -5.06
N GLU A 170 15.95 -3.34 -5.06
CA GLU A 170 17.02 -3.48 -6.07
C GLU A 170 17.66 -4.88 -6.00
N GLU A 171 17.99 -5.36 -4.81
CA GLU A 171 18.54 -6.70 -4.59
C GLU A 171 17.55 -7.80 -5.03
N TRP A 172 16.29 -7.64 -4.67
CA TRP A 172 15.23 -8.56 -5.12
C TRP A 172 15.13 -8.60 -6.65
N ARG A 173 15.18 -7.45 -7.33
CA ARG A 173 15.18 -7.37 -8.81
C ARG A 173 16.43 -8.01 -9.42
N ALA A 174 17.60 -7.77 -8.86
CA ALA A 174 18.84 -8.38 -9.31
C ALA A 174 18.76 -9.92 -9.22
N THR A 175 18.20 -10.45 -8.14
CA THR A 175 17.96 -11.89 -7.97
C THR A 175 16.99 -12.42 -9.02
N GLN A 176 15.90 -11.71 -9.32
CA GLN A 176 14.99 -12.09 -10.41
C GLN A 176 15.73 -12.16 -11.76
N THR A 177 16.54 -11.17 -12.07
CA THR A 177 17.30 -11.11 -13.33
C THR A 177 18.26 -12.30 -13.44
N ALA A 178 18.98 -12.61 -12.35
CA ALA A 178 19.93 -13.71 -12.32
C ALA A 178 19.27 -15.10 -12.50
N ASN A 179 17.99 -15.23 -12.14
CA ASN A 179 17.23 -16.46 -12.25
C ASN A 179 16.58 -16.69 -13.64
N VAL A 180 16.69 -15.72 -14.57
CA VAL A 180 16.19 -15.89 -15.93
C VAL A 180 17.22 -16.68 -16.73
N ALA A 181 16.82 -17.88 -17.20
CA ALA A 181 17.68 -18.71 -18.04
C ALA A 181 17.91 -18.04 -19.39
N GLU A 182 19.13 -18.15 -19.92
CA GLU A 182 19.45 -17.64 -21.27
C GLU A 182 18.90 -18.52 -22.39
N THR A 183 18.72 -19.82 -22.11
CA THR A 183 18.20 -20.79 -23.06
C THR A 183 17.09 -21.63 -22.42
N PRO A 184 16.08 -22.09 -23.19
CA PRO A 184 15.09 -23.02 -22.70
C PRO A 184 15.72 -24.39 -22.41
N GLU A 185 15.20 -25.10 -21.40
CA GLU A 185 15.53 -26.48 -21.09
C GLU A 185 14.83 -27.46 -22.02
#